data_80492affa1c9ced74d70e620cb5b731a
#
_entry.id   80492affa1c9ced74d70e620cb5b731a
#
_cell.length_a   1.000
_cell.length_b   1.000
_cell.length_c   1.000
_cell.angle_alpha   90.00
_cell.angle_beta   90.00
_cell.angle_gamma   90.00
#
_symmetry.space_group_name_H-M   'P 1'
#
loop_
_entity.id
_entity.type
_entity.pdbx_description
1 polymer ?
#
loop_
_entity_poly.entity_id
_entity_poly.type
_entity_poly.pdbx_seq_one_letter_code
_entity_poly.pdbx_strand_id
1 'polypeptide(L)'
;MCTALCRRGRLEPTSISRLCTRTRHSGHREASLGSGGYLAGWDVHHANLFDRVEERTGIEPFGRLVEQVMSTEPYASARTVYWIVDNGSSHAGNASIERMQKEWKSTRLIHLPVHASWLNQIELYFSIVQRKALTPNDFGSLDALTEQLLRFGAHYREIAQPFEWTFTRTDLDRLLARIEPHQPDLKLAA
;
A
#
# COMPACT_ATOMS: atom_id res chain seq x y z
N MET A 1 2.76 -12.19 1.00
CA MET A 1 3.99 -12.37 1.78
C MET A 1 4.77 -11.07 1.74
N CYS A 2 4.34 -10.09 2.54
CA CYS A 2 5.29 -9.09 2.99
C CYS A 2 6.16 -9.74 4.06
N THR A 3 6.78 -10.86 3.70
CA THR A 3 7.79 -11.44 4.55
C THR A 3 9.00 -10.58 4.34
N ALA A 4 9.33 -9.83 5.37
CA ALA A 4 10.67 -9.36 5.55
C ALA A 4 11.61 -10.54 5.36
N LEU A 5 12.20 -10.70 4.18
CA LEU A 5 13.46 -11.37 4.01
C LEU A 5 14.52 -10.48 4.66
N CYS A 6 14.41 -10.36 5.97
CA CYS A 6 15.52 -9.97 6.80
C CYS A 6 16.44 -11.18 6.85
N ARG A 7 17.33 -11.34 5.86
CA ARG A 7 18.55 -12.08 6.12
C ARG A 7 19.22 -11.38 7.29
N ARG A 8 19.40 -12.10 8.39
CA ARG A 8 20.32 -11.74 9.46
C ARG A 8 21.73 -11.63 8.84
N GLY A 9 22.01 -10.47 8.32
CA GLY A 9 23.35 -10.01 8.03
C GLY A 9 23.41 -8.64 8.65
N ARG A 10 24.41 -8.39 9.46
CA ARG A 10 24.70 -7.11 10.08
C ARG A 10 24.58 -6.03 8.99
N LEU A 11 23.42 -5.36 8.94
CA LEU A 11 23.15 -4.27 8.01
C LEU A 11 23.61 -2.99 8.69
N GLU A 12 24.64 -2.38 8.15
CA GLU A 12 24.91 -0.95 8.30
C GLU A 12 23.58 -0.20 8.02
N PRO A 13 23.31 0.93 8.71
CA PRO A 13 22.04 1.64 8.59
C PRO A 13 21.94 2.42 7.29
N THR A 14 21.92 1.72 6.16
CA THR A 14 21.58 2.28 4.87
C THR A 14 20.13 1.93 4.62
N SER A 15 19.28 2.91 4.87
CA SER A 15 17.82 2.90 4.80
C SER A 15 17.25 2.08 3.64
N ILE A 16 16.71 0.91 3.97
CA ILE A 16 15.82 0.15 3.10
C ILE A 16 14.41 0.37 3.65
N SER A 17 13.65 1.22 3.02
CA SER A 17 12.25 1.45 3.35
C SER A 17 11.35 0.59 2.47
N ARG A 18 10.34 -0.01 3.08
CA ARG A 18 9.32 -0.82 2.39
C ARG A 18 7.98 -0.14 2.54
N LEU A 19 7.41 0.25 1.42
CA LEU A 19 6.11 0.90 1.37
C LEU A 19 5.08 -0.02 0.75
N CYS A 20 3.94 -0.11 1.43
CA CYS A 20 2.76 -0.79 0.93
C CYS A 20 1.74 0.25 0.50
N THR A 21 1.19 0.13 -0.70
CA THR A 21 0.21 1.09 -1.21
C THR A 21 -1.06 0.40 -1.69
N ARG A 22 -2.17 1.07 -1.49
CA ARG A 22 -3.47 0.71 -2.07
C ARG A 22 -4.27 1.95 -2.38
N THR A 23 -5.09 1.84 -3.42
CA THR A 23 -6.15 2.78 -3.72
C THR A 23 -7.49 2.16 -3.37
N ARG A 24 -8.29 2.82 -2.54
CA ARG A 24 -9.66 2.40 -2.27
C ARG A 24 -10.62 3.32 -3.02
N HIS A 25 -11.53 2.73 -3.78
CA HIS A 25 -12.68 3.44 -4.35
C HIS A 25 -13.75 3.56 -3.28
N SER A 26 -14.23 4.75 -3.02
CA SER A 26 -15.46 4.97 -2.24
C SER A 26 -16.66 4.69 -3.12
N GLY A 27 -16.91 3.39 -3.38
CA GLY A 27 -18.12 2.96 -4.07
C GLY A 27 -19.22 2.67 -3.06
N HIS A 28 -20.06 3.64 -2.74
CA HIS A 28 -21.33 3.39 -2.11
C HIS A 28 -22.47 3.81 -3.02
N ARG A 29 -23.46 2.92 -3.10
CA ARG A 29 -24.75 3.19 -3.73
C ARG A 29 -25.39 4.39 -3.06
N GLU A 30 -25.97 5.21 -3.93
CA GLU A 30 -26.87 6.33 -3.66
C GLU A 30 -26.22 7.70 -3.41
N ALA A 31 -26.64 8.62 -4.28
CA ALA A 31 -26.27 10.00 -4.49
C ALA A 31 -24.88 10.21 -5.11
N SER A 32 -24.87 10.92 -6.22
CA SER A 32 -23.74 11.30 -7.08
C SER A 32 -22.68 12.17 -6.37
N LEU A 33 -22.11 11.64 -5.32
CA LEU A 33 -20.85 12.11 -4.77
C LEU A 33 -19.77 11.56 -5.69
N GLY A 34 -19.03 12.43 -6.36
CA GLY A 34 -18.06 12.08 -7.39
C GLY A 34 -17.10 10.95 -6.99
N SER A 35 -16.48 10.32 -7.99
CA SER A 35 -15.54 9.21 -7.78
C SER A 35 -14.19 9.74 -7.29
N GLY A 36 -14.03 9.99 -6.02
CA GLY A 36 -12.75 10.30 -5.39
C GLY A 36 -11.95 9.03 -5.04
N GLY A 37 -10.64 9.14 -4.95
CA GLY A 37 -9.74 8.09 -4.51
C GLY A 37 -8.95 8.50 -3.28
N TYR A 38 -8.95 7.68 -2.23
CA TYR A 38 -8.04 7.80 -1.12
C TYR A 38 -6.87 6.85 -1.33
N LEU A 39 -5.68 7.42 -1.50
CA LEU A 39 -4.43 6.67 -1.69
C LEU A 39 -3.61 6.76 -0.41
N ALA A 40 -3.01 5.64 -0.03
CA ALA A 40 -2.11 5.61 1.11
C ALA A 40 -0.88 4.74 0.85
N GLY A 41 0.25 5.14 1.43
CA GLY A 41 1.49 4.39 1.51
C GLY A 41 1.89 4.20 2.97
N TRP A 42 2.35 3.00 3.31
CA TRP A 42 2.73 2.63 4.66
C TRP A 42 4.16 2.12 4.71
N ASP A 43 5.02 2.79 5.49
CA ASP A 43 6.35 2.27 5.80
C ASP A 43 6.23 1.25 6.94
N VAL A 44 6.49 -0.01 6.60
CA VAL A 44 6.32 -1.14 7.54
C VAL A 44 7.35 -1.14 8.68
N HIS A 45 8.45 -0.40 8.54
CA HIS A 45 9.51 -0.36 9.54
C HIS A 45 9.37 0.82 10.50
N HIS A 46 9.04 1.99 9.96
CA HIS A 46 8.99 3.24 10.73
C HIS A 46 7.56 3.66 11.10
N ALA A 47 6.56 2.90 10.66
CA ALA A 47 5.15 3.25 10.84
C ALA A 47 4.79 4.63 10.26
N ASN A 48 5.45 5.04 9.19
CA ASN A 48 5.14 6.31 8.54
C ASN A 48 3.99 6.12 7.54
N LEU A 49 2.94 6.90 7.72
CA LEU A 49 1.82 6.96 6.81
C LEU A 49 1.98 8.15 5.86
N PHE A 50 1.85 7.88 4.56
CA PHE A 50 1.68 8.88 3.51
C PHE A 50 0.29 8.70 2.93
N ASP A 51 -0.50 9.75 2.85
CA ASP A 51 -1.86 9.68 2.35
C ASP A 51 -2.24 10.90 1.52
N ARG A 52 -3.19 10.69 0.61
CA ARG A 52 -3.73 11.71 -0.30
C ARG A 52 -5.16 11.38 -0.66
N VAL A 53 -5.97 12.41 -0.82
CA VAL A 53 -7.25 12.31 -1.51
C VAL A 53 -7.10 12.91 -2.90
N GLU A 54 -7.58 12.21 -3.91
CA GLU A 54 -7.50 12.59 -5.31
C GLU A 54 -8.90 12.51 -5.93
N GLU A 55 -9.19 13.37 -6.89
CA GLU A 55 -10.50 13.38 -7.59
C GLU A 55 -10.79 12.07 -8.32
N ARG A 56 -9.75 11.36 -8.73
CA ARG A 56 -9.82 10.07 -9.42
C ARG A 56 -8.63 9.19 -9.07
N THR A 57 -8.76 7.92 -9.36
CA THR A 57 -7.67 6.96 -9.27
C THR A 57 -6.98 6.80 -10.61
N GLY A 58 -5.74 6.34 -10.63
CA GLY A 58 -5.02 6.09 -11.86
C GLY A 58 -3.52 6.27 -11.72
N ILE A 59 -2.85 6.29 -12.87
CA ILE A 59 -1.39 6.36 -12.95
C ILE A 59 -0.85 7.67 -12.35
N GLU A 60 -1.43 8.81 -12.73
CA GLU A 60 -0.97 10.12 -12.26
C GLU A 60 -1.18 10.32 -10.76
N PRO A 61 -2.37 10.04 -10.16
CA PRO A 61 -2.56 10.11 -8.71
C PRO A 61 -1.59 9.20 -7.95
N PHE A 62 -1.36 7.98 -8.43
CA PHE A 62 -0.36 7.09 -7.86
C PHE A 62 1.06 7.68 -7.97
N GLY A 63 1.42 8.27 -9.11
CA GLY A 63 2.68 8.98 -9.31
C GLY A 63 2.89 10.10 -8.30
N ARG A 64 1.84 10.91 -8.02
CA ARG A 64 1.91 11.97 -6.99
C ARG A 64 2.12 11.44 -5.57
N LEU A 65 1.57 10.26 -5.24
CA LEU A 65 1.86 9.60 -3.96
C LEU A 65 3.33 9.15 -3.91
N VAL A 66 3.83 8.56 -5.00
CA VAL A 66 5.25 8.16 -5.11
C VAL A 66 6.17 9.37 -4.95
N GLU A 67 5.90 10.45 -5.66
CA GLU A 67 6.64 11.70 -5.56
C GLU A 67 6.66 12.25 -4.12
N GLN A 68 5.51 12.28 -3.46
CA GLN A 68 5.40 12.72 -2.06
C GLN A 68 6.34 11.93 -1.15
N VAL A 69 6.38 10.61 -1.29
CA VAL A 69 7.25 9.74 -0.51
C VAL A 69 8.72 9.94 -0.90
N MET A 70 9.01 9.82 -2.20
CA MET A 70 10.40 9.84 -2.69
C MET A 70 11.09 11.19 -2.56
N SER A 71 10.33 12.26 -2.34
CA SER A 71 10.85 13.61 -2.06
C SER A 71 11.03 13.89 -0.56
N THR A 72 10.66 12.94 0.30
CA THR A 72 10.74 13.07 1.77
C THR A 72 11.89 12.22 2.31
N GLU A 73 12.66 12.75 3.28
CA GLU A 73 13.65 11.94 3.99
C GLU A 73 12.96 10.93 4.95
N PRO A 74 13.50 9.72 5.11
CA PRO A 74 14.78 9.22 4.58
C PRO A 74 14.71 8.59 3.18
N TYR A 75 13.58 8.64 2.49
CA TYR A 75 13.36 7.96 1.20
C TYR A 75 14.08 8.66 0.06
N ALA A 76 14.20 10.00 0.12
CA ALA A 76 14.87 10.80 -0.90
C ALA A 76 16.36 10.43 -1.04
N SER A 77 17.04 10.19 0.08
CA SER A 77 18.44 9.78 0.11
C SER A 77 18.65 8.26 0.14
N ALA A 78 17.58 7.46 0.19
CA ALA A 78 17.66 6.02 0.29
C ALA A 78 18.27 5.38 -0.95
N ARG A 79 19.23 4.47 -0.76
CA ARG A 79 19.83 3.69 -1.84
C ARG A 79 18.81 2.82 -2.59
N THR A 80 17.83 2.31 -1.87
CA THR A 80 16.75 1.49 -2.45
C THR A 80 15.49 1.60 -1.61
N VAL A 81 14.36 1.88 -2.26
CA VAL A 81 13.02 1.89 -1.68
C VAL A 81 12.17 0.82 -2.37
N TYR A 82 11.71 -0.16 -1.61
CA TYR A 82 10.85 -1.22 -2.11
C TYR A 82 9.39 -0.81 -1.96
N TRP A 83 8.69 -0.78 -3.08
CA TRP A 83 7.26 -0.52 -3.16
C TRP A 83 6.52 -1.84 -3.35
N ILE A 84 5.75 -2.25 -2.34
CA ILE A 84 4.92 -3.45 -2.40
C ILE A 84 3.51 -3.01 -2.75
N VAL A 85 3.03 -3.48 -3.88
CA VAL A 85 1.73 -3.07 -4.44
C VAL A 85 0.88 -4.28 -4.77
N ASP A 86 -0.43 -4.10 -4.75
CA ASP A 86 -1.35 -5.05 -5.34
C ASP A 86 -1.34 -4.93 -6.89
N ASN A 87 -2.18 -5.70 -7.56
CA ASN A 87 -2.28 -5.67 -9.02
C ASN A 87 -3.31 -4.64 -9.53
N GLY A 88 -3.44 -3.50 -8.83
CA GLY A 88 -4.31 -2.41 -9.26
C GLY A 88 -3.88 -1.81 -10.60
N SER A 89 -4.83 -1.36 -11.41
CA SER A 89 -4.60 -0.87 -12.78
C SER A 89 -3.60 0.28 -12.89
N SER A 90 -3.43 1.09 -11.84
CA SER A 90 -2.50 2.23 -11.82
C SER A 90 -1.03 1.84 -11.74
N HIS A 91 -0.74 0.62 -11.28
CA HIS A 91 0.62 0.12 -11.06
C HIS A 91 0.81 -1.34 -11.51
N ALA A 92 -0.11 -1.86 -12.32
CA ALA A 92 -0.01 -3.23 -12.84
C ALA A 92 1.05 -3.40 -13.93
N GLY A 93 1.67 -4.58 -13.94
CA GLY A 93 2.53 -5.06 -15.02
C GLY A 93 3.89 -4.36 -15.15
N ASN A 94 4.69 -4.83 -16.11
CA ASN A 94 6.06 -4.36 -16.34
C ASN A 94 6.15 -2.87 -16.71
N ALA A 95 5.17 -2.35 -17.44
CA ALA A 95 5.13 -0.92 -17.82
C ALA A 95 5.10 0.01 -16.58
N SER A 96 4.51 -0.42 -15.47
CA SER A 96 4.53 0.34 -14.24
C SER A 96 5.91 0.32 -13.56
N ILE A 97 6.60 -0.81 -13.62
CA ILE A 97 7.97 -0.96 -13.11
C ILE A 97 8.91 -0.02 -13.87
N GLU A 98 8.88 -0.08 -15.20
CA GLU A 98 9.73 0.73 -16.06
C GLU A 98 9.49 2.23 -15.86
N ARG A 99 8.22 2.65 -15.82
CA ARG A 99 7.83 4.04 -15.56
C ARG A 99 8.38 4.53 -14.23
N MET A 100 8.17 3.77 -13.17
CA MET A 100 8.60 4.13 -11.83
C MET A 100 10.13 4.18 -11.70
N GLN A 101 10.84 3.21 -12.29
CA GLN A 101 12.30 3.18 -12.28
C GLN A 101 12.94 4.26 -13.16
N LYS A 102 12.26 4.68 -14.23
CA LYS A 102 12.73 5.79 -15.08
C LYS A 102 12.73 7.11 -14.31
N GLU A 103 11.70 7.34 -13.51
CA GLU A 103 11.56 8.55 -12.71
C GLU A 103 12.37 8.49 -11.42
N TRP A 104 12.31 7.34 -10.73
CA TRP A 104 12.96 7.12 -9.42
C TRP A 104 13.88 5.90 -9.47
N LYS A 105 15.16 6.10 -9.78
CA LYS A 105 16.14 5.00 -9.96
C LYS A 105 16.34 4.11 -8.74
N SER A 106 16.11 4.67 -7.54
CA SER A 106 16.21 3.94 -6.27
C SER A 106 14.99 3.06 -5.97
N THR A 107 13.89 3.16 -6.74
CA THR A 107 12.69 2.36 -6.49
C THR A 107 12.80 0.93 -7.01
N ARG A 108 12.12 0.02 -6.30
CA ARG A 108 11.90 -1.36 -6.71
C ARG A 108 10.45 -1.72 -6.46
N LEU A 109 9.67 -1.79 -7.53
CA LEU A 109 8.24 -2.13 -7.46
C LEU A 109 8.09 -3.65 -7.40
N ILE A 110 7.38 -4.14 -6.41
CA ILE A 110 7.12 -5.57 -6.18
C ILE A 110 5.61 -5.76 -6.16
N HIS A 111 5.10 -6.52 -7.13
CA HIS A 111 3.70 -6.88 -7.18
C HIS A 111 3.43 -8.10 -6.29
N LEU A 112 2.33 -8.03 -5.56
CA LEU A 112 1.81 -9.19 -4.84
C LEU A 112 1.23 -10.21 -5.82
N PRO A 113 1.22 -11.49 -5.45
CA PRO A 113 0.53 -12.51 -6.24
C PRO A 113 -0.94 -12.14 -6.45
N VAL A 114 -1.50 -12.57 -7.57
CA VAL A 114 -2.94 -12.40 -7.86
C VAL A 114 -3.76 -13.02 -6.74
N HIS A 115 -4.81 -12.34 -6.30
CA HIS A 115 -5.67 -12.72 -5.16
C HIS A 115 -5.00 -12.74 -3.78
N ALA A 116 -3.80 -12.17 -3.65
CA ALA A 116 -3.07 -12.12 -2.39
C ALA A 116 -2.96 -10.69 -1.81
N SER A 117 -3.90 -9.80 -2.11
CA SER A 117 -3.93 -8.42 -1.58
C SER A 117 -3.92 -8.36 -0.05
N TRP A 118 -4.46 -9.39 0.61
CA TRP A 118 -4.44 -9.53 2.07
C TRP A 118 -3.02 -9.61 2.67
N LEU A 119 -2.00 -9.91 1.88
CA LEU A 119 -0.59 -9.85 2.28
C LEU A 119 -0.05 -8.42 2.36
N ASN A 120 -0.79 -7.44 1.83
CA ASN A 120 -0.38 -6.05 1.86
C ASN A 120 -0.74 -5.43 3.21
N GLN A 121 0.26 -5.06 4.01
CA GLN A 121 0.03 -4.51 5.36
C GLN A 121 -0.82 -3.23 5.37
N ILE A 122 -0.86 -2.46 4.28
CA ILE A 122 -1.72 -1.28 4.18
C ILE A 122 -3.21 -1.62 4.34
N GLU A 123 -3.60 -2.89 4.10
CA GLU A 123 -4.96 -3.36 4.33
C GLU A 123 -5.39 -3.23 5.80
N LEU A 124 -4.44 -3.40 6.72
CA LEU A 124 -4.71 -3.20 8.15
C LEU A 124 -5.07 -1.74 8.42
N TYR A 125 -4.31 -0.81 7.85
CA TYR A 125 -4.63 0.62 7.94
C TYR A 125 -6.00 0.93 7.35
N PHE A 126 -6.31 0.47 6.14
CA PHE A 126 -7.63 0.69 5.54
C PHE A 126 -8.77 0.08 6.36
N SER A 127 -8.53 -1.05 7.01
CA SER A 127 -9.51 -1.64 7.91
C SER A 127 -9.75 -0.77 9.16
N ILE A 128 -8.72 -0.11 9.67
CA ILE A 128 -8.82 0.86 10.76
C ILE A 128 -9.58 2.10 10.30
N VAL A 129 -9.22 2.67 9.14
CA VAL A 129 -9.94 3.82 8.53
C VAL A 129 -11.43 3.51 8.38
N GLN A 130 -11.77 2.33 7.83
CA GLN A 130 -13.17 1.94 7.66
C GLN A 130 -13.93 1.95 8.98
N ARG A 131 -13.36 1.39 10.04
CA ARG A 131 -14.04 1.27 11.35
C ARG A 131 -14.06 2.57 12.14
N LYS A 132 -13.03 3.40 12.03
CA LYS A 132 -12.81 4.56 12.91
C LYS A 132 -13.17 5.90 12.27
N ALA A 133 -13.02 6.01 10.96
CA ALA A 133 -13.25 7.26 10.24
C ALA A 133 -14.48 7.22 9.33
N LEU A 134 -14.84 6.04 8.81
CA LEU A 134 -15.91 5.88 7.82
C LEU A 134 -17.16 5.16 8.36
N THR A 135 -17.23 4.88 9.65
CA THR A 135 -18.41 4.25 10.27
C THR A 135 -18.84 5.06 11.48
N PRO A 136 -20.10 5.58 11.52
CA PRO A 136 -21.13 5.52 10.45
C PRO A 136 -20.75 6.31 9.20
N ASN A 137 -21.37 5.97 8.07
CA ASN A 137 -21.07 6.54 6.74
C ASN A 137 -22.21 7.51 6.34
N ASP A 138 -22.29 8.63 7.04
CA ASP A 138 -23.33 9.67 6.89
C ASP A 138 -22.76 11.05 6.53
N PHE A 139 -21.77 11.07 5.62
CA PHE A 139 -21.13 12.31 5.18
C PHE A 139 -22.06 13.12 4.28
N GLY A 140 -22.24 14.40 4.61
CA GLY A 140 -23.10 15.32 3.86
C GLY A 140 -22.51 15.77 2.52
N SER A 141 -21.19 15.62 2.31
CA SER A 141 -20.52 15.98 1.07
C SER A 141 -19.22 15.21 0.90
N LEU A 142 -18.67 15.23 -0.34
CA LEU A 142 -17.34 14.67 -0.62
C LEU A 142 -16.23 15.44 0.11
N ASP A 143 -16.39 16.75 0.26
CA ASP A 143 -15.43 17.59 0.99
C ASP A 143 -15.39 17.21 2.47
N ALA A 144 -16.54 16.97 3.10
CA ALA A 144 -16.61 16.51 4.48
C ALA A 144 -15.94 15.13 4.67
N LEU A 145 -16.13 14.22 3.71
CA LEU A 145 -15.45 12.93 3.69
C LEU A 145 -13.93 13.10 3.53
N THR A 146 -13.51 13.97 2.61
CA THR A 146 -12.08 14.27 2.37
C THR A 146 -11.42 14.84 3.61
N GLU A 147 -12.05 15.83 4.24
CA GLU A 147 -11.55 16.41 5.49
C GLU A 147 -11.43 15.37 6.61
N GLN A 148 -12.43 14.50 6.76
CA GLN A 148 -12.42 13.44 7.76
C GLN A 148 -11.28 12.45 7.50
N LEU A 149 -11.03 12.04 6.26
CA LEU A 149 -9.95 11.13 5.91
C LEU A 149 -8.58 11.74 6.20
N LEU A 150 -8.35 12.97 5.77
CA LEU A 150 -7.08 13.67 5.98
C LEU A 150 -6.81 13.96 7.46
N ARG A 151 -7.86 14.37 8.20
CA ARG A 151 -7.76 14.58 9.65
C ARG A 151 -7.45 13.26 10.38
N PHE A 152 -8.10 12.17 9.97
CA PHE A 152 -7.81 10.86 10.53
C PHE A 152 -6.37 10.42 10.22
N GLY A 153 -5.89 10.57 8.99
CA GLY A 153 -4.53 10.28 8.59
C GLY A 153 -3.50 11.09 9.40
N ALA A 154 -3.76 12.38 9.60
CA ALA A 154 -2.92 13.25 10.42
C ALA A 154 -2.82 12.75 11.87
N HIS A 155 -3.95 12.46 12.51
CA HIS A 155 -3.98 11.90 13.87
C HIS A 155 -3.30 10.52 13.93
N TYR A 156 -3.55 9.66 12.93
CA TYR A 156 -2.97 8.32 12.92
C TYR A 156 -1.44 8.35 12.85
N ARG A 157 -0.84 9.29 12.11
CA ARG A 157 0.62 9.46 12.05
C ARG A 157 1.26 9.72 13.40
N GLU A 158 0.57 10.37 14.33
CA GLU A 158 1.08 10.67 15.67
C GLU A 158 1.15 9.44 16.59
N ILE A 159 0.25 8.47 16.37
CA ILE A 159 0.10 7.29 17.24
C ILE A 159 0.51 5.99 16.57
N ALA A 160 0.89 6.05 15.32
CA ALA A 160 1.20 4.87 14.51
C ALA A 160 2.38 4.08 15.09
N GLN A 161 2.24 2.75 15.06
CA GLN A 161 3.30 1.81 15.41
C GLN A 161 3.40 0.76 14.29
N PRO A 162 4.56 0.16 14.05
CA PRO A 162 4.68 -0.95 13.12
C PRO A 162 3.69 -2.06 13.47
N PHE A 163 3.02 -2.60 12.45
CA PHE A 163 2.12 -3.73 12.68
C PHE A 163 2.89 -4.98 13.08
N GLU A 164 2.45 -5.66 14.13
CA GLU A 164 2.96 -6.98 14.48
C GLU A 164 2.51 -8.01 13.43
N TRP A 165 3.42 -8.33 12.52
CA TRP A 165 3.15 -9.27 11.45
C TRP A 165 3.64 -10.65 11.82
N THR A 166 2.73 -11.52 12.22
CA THR A 166 3.05 -12.88 12.69
C THR A 166 3.05 -13.94 11.58
N PHE A 167 2.53 -13.60 10.39
CA PHE A 167 2.46 -14.54 9.26
C PHE A 167 3.85 -14.78 8.66
N THR A 168 4.37 -15.99 8.81
CA THR A 168 5.71 -16.37 8.39
C THR A 168 5.74 -17.00 6.98
N ARG A 169 6.95 -17.19 6.44
CA ARG A 169 7.13 -17.95 5.20
C ARG A 169 6.59 -19.37 5.32
N THR A 170 6.83 -20.02 6.44
CA THR A 170 6.31 -21.37 6.71
C THR A 170 4.79 -21.43 6.69
N ASP A 171 4.12 -20.37 7.18
CA ASP A 171 2.66 -20.30 7.15
C ASP A 171 2.15 -20.11 5.71
N LEU A 172 2.86 -19.33 4.89
CA LEU A 172 2.54 -19.24 3.47
C LEU A 172 2.73 -20.59 2.76
N ASP A 173 3.86 -21.25 2.96
CA ASP A 173 4.14 -22.53 2.31
C ASP A 173 3.07 -23.57 2.68
N ARG A 174 2.62 -23.60 3.95
CA ARG A 174 1.49 -24.42 4.40
C ARG A 174 0.17 -24.04 3.73
N LEU A 175 -0.07 -22.73 3.56
CA LEU A 175 -1.28 -22.25 2.89
C LEU A 175 -1.28 -22.65 1.42
N LEU A 176 -0.19 -22.45 0.71
CA LEU A 176 -0.04 -22.80 -0.70
C LEU A 176 -0.22 -24.30 -0.91
N ALA A 177 0.41 -25.14 -0.08
CA ALA A 177 0.25 -26.60 -0.13
C ALA A 177 -1.20 -27.07 0.05
N ARG A 178 -2.05 -26.31 0.73
CA ARG A 178 -3.49 -26.60 0.85
C ARG A 178 -4.30 -26.15 -0.36
N ILE A 179 -3.85 -25.12 -1.07
CA ILE A 179 -4.55 -24.55 -2.23
C ILE A 179 -4.21 -25.32 -3.51
N GLU A 180 -2.97 -25.76 -3.69
CA GLU A 180 -2.49 -26.48 -4.88
C GLU A 180 -3.38 -27.67 -5.29
N PRO A 181 -3.88 -28.54 -4.40
CA PRO A 181 -4.76 -29.64 -4.78
C PRO A 181 -6.10 -29.18 -5.38
N HIS A 182 -6.51 -27.93 -5.11
CA HIS A 182 -7.81 -27.39 -5.54
C HIS A 182 -7.69 -26.44 -6.75
N GLN A 183 -6.50 -26.03 -7.13
CA GLN A 183 -6.21 -25.14 -8.25
C GLN A 183 -4.88 -25.49 -8.92
N PRO A 184 -4.84 -26.57 -9.73
CA PRO A 184 -3.59 -27.03 -10.35
C PRO A 184 -2.99 -26.05 -11.37
N ASP A 185 -3.71 -25.04 -11.81
CA ASP A 185 -3.30 -24.10 -12.87
C ASP A 185 -2.74 -22.75 -12.36
N LEU A 186 -2.59 -22.55 -11.06
CA LEU A 186 -1.91 -21.38 -10.53
C LEU A 186 -0.39 -21.51 -10.69
N LYS A 187 0.10 -21.42 -11.94
CA LYS A 187 1.51 -21.16 -12.21
C LYS A 187 1.84 -19.79 -11.64
N LEU A 188 2.68 -19.77 -10.61
CA LEU A 188 3.35 -18.58 -10.13
C LEU A 188 4.02 -17.91 -11.33
N ALA A 189 3.51 -16.75 -11.72
CA ALA A 189 4.21 -15.92 -12.68
C ALA A 189 5.53 -15.49 -12.03
N ALA A 190 6.60 -16.08 -12.51
CA ALA A 190 7.96 -15.71 -12.16
C ALA A 190 8.34 -14.37 -12.78
#